data_03522a0202216a13271b94a135d56347
#
_entry.id   03522a0202216a13271b94a135d56347
#
_cell.length_a   1.000
_cell.length_b   1.000
_cell.length_c   1.000
_cell.angle_alpha   90.00
_cell.angle_beta   90.00
_cell.angle_gamma   90.00
#
_symmetry.space_group_name_H-M   'P 1'
#
loop_
_entity.id
_entity.type
_entity.pdbx_description
1 polymer ?
#
loop_
_entity_poly.entity_id
_entity_poly.type
_entity_poly.pdbx_seq_one_letter_code
_entity_poly.pdbx_strand_id
1 'polypeptide(L)'
;MAVSSSVPASALELIVDRYESLLDNLSKAKKDREIVARELLLLRDRLAGLLREAGTFETTVIARISALDQKLRRSRGLLGSDSPKFENLRCLVSPPKRNWWWYRPSPNPAWTVAALFLLTVSVAILTDFTRRLLNSGPDEIGLLSIAVQALFAVGATSTFTSAGREAMDRFLVGLGVAGRYRPVMKLWATLVLFVIVFCAWKFLPNRLANYYNDFGFRRQSSDPDAARAYYAKAISLNPGNIRAHFNLGALYENAYEYDKAAVEYRRAIVIEPNHVRAYSNLSRLLLMGNDPMGALQVADDALKRPATEGHEITAALYRNRALAEYQMGLYQQAETDAKLSSKAQSNAADPYCVLAKIYSKQDRAAEVRSAWQDFRARLDTTVLQPRVEPDCVHLAAEALHADH
;
A
#
# COMPACT_ATOMS: atom_id res chain seq x y z
N MET A 1 -21.30 72.89 1.15
CA MET A 1 -22.66 72.58 1.54
C MET A 1 -23.06 71.26 0.88
N ALA A 2 -23.01 70.16 1.61
CA ALA A 2 -23.49 68.88 1.13
C ALA A 2 -25.00 68.82 1.39
N VAL A 3 -25.80 68.77 0.33
CA VAL A 3 -27.21 68.53 0.40
C VAL A 3 -27.41 67.10 0.88
N SER A 4 -27.77 66.97 2.16
CA SER A 4 -28.27 65.74 2.77
C SER A 4 -29.61 65.43 2.13
N SER A 5 -29.66 64.63 1.08
CA SER A 5 -30.92 64.08 0.55
C SER A 5 -31.38 62.99 1.52
N SER A 6 -32.06 63.38 2.57
CA SER A 6 -32.78 62.46 3.42
C SER A 6 -33.90 61.80 2.60
N VAL A 7 -33.77 60.47 2.40
CA VAL A 7 -34.84 59.67 1.81
C VAL A 7 -36.12 59.90 2.69
N PRO A 8 -37.24 60.30 2.14
CA PRO A 8 -38.48 60.58 2.98
C PRO A 8 -38.85 59.19 3.62
N ALA A 9 -39.19 59.24 4.91
CA ALA A 9 -39.58 58.04 5.68
C ALA A 9 -40.70 57.25 4.99
N SER A 10 -41.62 57.94 4.33
CA SER A 10 -42.71 57.37 3.54
C SER A 10 -42.26 56.54 2.36
N ALA A 11 -41.10 56.88 1.71
CA ALA A 11 -40.58 56.14 0.61
C ALA A 11 -39.89 54.83 1.09
N LEU A 12 -39.29 54.84 2.28
CA LEU A 12 -38.69 53.65 2.87
C LEU A 12 -39.76 52.66 3.33
N GLU A 13 -40.81 53.12 3.96
CA GLU A 13 -41.95 52.29 4.36
C GLU A 13 -42.59 51.59 3.15
N LEU A 14 -42.79 52.29 2.05
CA LEU A 14 -43.35 51.74 0.82
C LEU A 14 -42.46 50.58 0.28
N ILE A 15 -41.13 50.72 0.38
CA ILE A 15 -40.19 49.67 -0.04
C ILE A 15 -40.27 48.47 0.91
N VAL A 16 -40.40 48.70 2.21
CA VAL A 16 -40.54 47.64 3.21
C VAL A 16 -41.87 46.90 3.03
N ASP A 17 -42.98 47.62 2.76
CA ASP A 17 -44.27 47.00 2.46
C ASP A 17 -44.20 46.14 1.18
N ARG A 18 -43.54 46.65 0.14
CA ARG A 18 -43.31 45.86 -1.08
C ARG A 18 -42.46 44.64 -0.83
N TYR A 19 -41.42 44.76 0.04
CA TYR A 19 -40.57 43.64 0.45
C TYR A 19 -41.37 42.54 1.15
N GLU A 20 -42.27 42.94 2.07
CA GLU A 20 -43.16 42.03 2.78
C GLU A 20 -44.13 41.33 1.82
N SER A 21 -44.77 42.09 0.94
CA SER A 21 -45.68 41.56 -0.10
C SER A 21 -45.01 40.53 -1.02
N LEU A 22 -43.79 40.82 -1.49
CA LEU A 22 -43.05 39.90 -2.34
C LEU A 22 -42.64 38.62 -1.58
N LEU A 23 -42.29 38.74 -0.31
CA LEU A 23 -41.93 37.61 0.53
C LEU A 23 -43.12 36.68 0.79
N ASP A 24 -44.32 37.24 0.97
CA ASP A 24 -45.56 36.47 1.13
C ASP A 24 -45.99 35.82 -0.19
N ASN A 25 -45.81 36.52 -1.30
CA ASN A 25 -46.07 35.96 -2.63
C ASN A 25 -45.11 34.87 -3.04
N LEU A 26 -43.85 34.86 -2.55
CA LEU A 26 -42.86 33.84 -2.84
C LEU A 26 -43.32 32.43 -2.45
N SER A 27 -44.07 32.32 -1.35
CA SER A 27 -44.61 31.03 -0.89
C SER A 27 -45.81 30.57 -1.72
N LYS A 28 -46.57 31.50 -2.32
CA LYS A 28 -47.79 31.24 -3.09
C LYS A 28 -47.54 31.06 -4.56
N ALA A 29 -46.51 31.69 -5.10
CA ALA A 29 -46.15 31.62 -6.53
C ALA A 29 -45.56 30.28 -6.93
N LYS A 30 -46.33 29.43 -7.61
CA LYS A 30 -45.84 28.14 -8.12
C LYS A 30 -45.14 28.27 -9.49
N LYS A 31 -45.71 28.99 -10.45
CA LYS A 31 -45.18 29.17 -11.81
C LYS A 31 -44.20 30.34 -11.93
N ASP A 32 -44.49 31.47 -11.24
CA ASP A 32 -43.73 32.71 -11.37
C ASP A 32 -42.72 32.94 -10.23
N ARG A 33 -42.40 31.87 -9.52
CA ARG A 33 -41.53 31.93 -8.33
C ARG A 33 -40.14 32.53 -8.63
N GLU A 34 -39.56 32.23 -9.79
CA GLU A 34 -38.26 32.78 -10.22
C GLU A 34 -38.35 34.33 -10.39
N ILE A 35 -39.44 34.82 -10.97
CA ILE A 35 -39.65 36.25 -11.20
C ILE A 35 -39.79 36.95 -9.86
N VAL A 36 -40.63 36.43 -8.98
CA VAL A 36 -40.85 36.97 -7.62
C VAL A 36 -39.56 36.92 -6.80
N ALA A 37 -38.77 35.82 -6.88
CA ALA A 37 -37.51 35.72 -6.17
C ALA A 37 -36.48 36.75 -6.68
N ARG A 38 -36.42 36.98 -7.99
CA ARG A 38 -35.57 37.99 -8.61
C ARG A 38 -35.92 39.41 -8.13
N GLU A 39 -37.18 39.77 -8.21
CA GLU A 39 -37.66 41.08 -7.74
C GLU A 39 -37.36 41.28 -6.26
N LEU A 40 -37.63 40.28 -5.43
CA LEU A 40 -37.38 40.28 -3.99
C LEU A 40 -35.92 40.57 -3.66
N LEU A 41 -34.97 39.87 -4.34
CA LEU A 41 -33.55 40.04 -4.11
C LEU A 41 -33.04 41.42 -4.54
N LEU A 42 -33.48 41.91 -5.72
CA LEU A 42 -33.12 43.24 -6.21
C LEU A 42 -33.69 44.35 -5.29
N LEU A 43 -34.94 44.17 -4.82
CA LEU A 43 -35.54 45.11 -3.88
C LEU A 43 -34.76 45.12 -2.55
N ARG A 44 -34.33 43.97 -2.05
CA ARG A 44 -33.50 43.86 -0.84
C ARG A 44 -32.13 44.53 -1.00
N ASP A 45 -31.51 44.44 -2.19
CA ASP A 45 -30.28 45.17 -2.50
C ASP A 45 -30.51 46.70 -2.49
N ARG A 46 -31.60 47.16 -3.10
CA ARG A 46 -31.98 48.56 -3.07
C ARG A 46 -32.21 49.06 -1.63
N LEU A 47 -32.92 48.27 -0.82
CA LEU A 47 -33.12 48.55 0.60
C LEU A 47 -31.80 48.64 1.35
N ALA A 48 -30.86 47.73 1.07
CA ALA A 48 -29.51 47.77 1.68
C ALA A 48 -28.66 48.96 1.25
N GLY A 49 -28.90 49.51 0.05
CA GLY A 49 -28.32 50.75 -0.44
C GLY A 49 -28.83 51.95 0.37
N LEU A 50 -30.14 52.09 0.43
CA LEU A 50 -30.80 53.16 1.15
C LEU A 50 -30.45 53.19 2.64
N LEU A 51 -30.37 52.03 3.30
CA LEU A 51 -29.93 51.90 4.69
C LEU A 51 -28.48 52.34 4.93
N ARG A 52 -27.66 52.43 3.93
CA ARG A 52 -26.27 52.92 4.01
C ARG A 52 -26.16 54.44 3.79
N GLU A 53 -27.02 54.97 2.95
CA GLU A 53 -27.00 56.40 2.58
C GLU A 53 -27.66 57.28 3.66
N ALA A 54 -28.66 56.76 4.33
CA ALA A 54 -29.41 57.51 5.35
C ALA A 54 -28.89 57.12 6.75
N GLY A 55 -28.22 58.02 7.41
CA GLY A 55 -27.50 57.82 8.68
C GLY A 55 -28.30 57.47 9.93
N THR A 56 -29.60 57.71 9.97
CA THR A 56 -30.48 57.42 11.13
C THR A 56 -31.86 56.96 10.67
N PHE A 57 -32.39 55.91 11.32
CA PHE A 57 -33.72 55.36 11.05
C PHE A 57 -34.53 55.17 12.34
N GLU A 58 -35.84 55.17 12.24
CA GLU A 58 -36.69 54.72 13.33
C GLU A 58 -36.40 53.22 13.67
N THR A 59 -36.30 52.96 14.97
CA THR A 59 -36.05 51.61 15.50
C THR A 59 -37.12 50.62 15.08
N THR A 60 -38.37 51.08 14.89
CA THR A 60 -39.54 50.33 14.41
C THR A 60 -39.30 49.75 12.99
N VAL A 61 -38.80 50.56 12.06
CA VAL A 61 -38.51 50.15 10.68
C VAL A 61 -37.36 49.14 10.61
N ILE A 62 -36.31 49.38 11.40
CA ILE A 62 -35.17 48.45 11.48
C ILE A 62 -35.61 47.08 12.05
N ALA A 63 -36.43 47.09 13.10
CA ALA A 63 -36.98 45.87 13.69
C ALA A 63 -37.86 45.11 12.69
N ARG A 64 -38.68 45.81 11.90
CA ARG A 64 -39.52 45.21 10.86
C ARG A 64 -38.67 44.58 9.74
N ILE A 65 -37.64 45.30 9.25
CA ILE A 65 -36.68 44.75 8.25
C ILE A 65 -35.98 43.50 8.79
N SER A 66 -35.57 43.54 10.06
CA SER A 66 -34.91 42.39 10.70
C SER A 66 -35.83 41.16 10.76
N ALA A 67 -37.10 41.36 11.08
CA ALA A 67 -38.12 40.30 11.09
C ALA A 67 -38.36 39.73 9.69
N LEU A 68 -38.43 40.59 8.66
CA LEU A 68 -38.58 40.19 7.26
C LEU A 68 -37.34 39.45 6.76
N ASP A 69 -36.13 39.87 7.11
CA ASP A 69 -34.87 39.17 6.82
C ASP A 69 -34.83 37.78 7.47
N GLN A 70 -35.36 37.63 8.68
CA GLN A 70 -35.47 36.32 9.33
C GLN A 70 -36.48 35.42 8.59
N LYS A 71 -37.59 35.98 8.12
CA LYS A 71 -38.58 35.27 7.29
C LYS A 71 -37.96 34.87 5.95
N LEU A 72 -37.19 35.75 5.30
CA LEU A 72 -36.43 35.45 4.08
C LEU A 72 -35.43 34.32 4.29
N ARG A 73 -34.70 34.31 5.40
CA ARG A 73 -33.78 33.23 5.76
C ARG A 73 -34.47 31.88 5.86
N ARG A 74 -35.68 31.84 6.46
CA ARG A 74 -36.48 30.61 6.57
C ARG A 74 -37.04 30.15 5.22
N SER A 75 -37.36 31.08 4.33
CA SER A 75 -37.95 30.84 3.00
C SER A 75 -36.89 30.62 1.91
N ARG A 76 -35.61 30.51 2.25
CA ARG A 76 -34.47 30.42 1.29
C ARG A 76 -34.60 29.29 0.28
N GLY A 77 -35.15 28.14 0.69
CA GLY A 77 -35.38 27.01 -0.22
C GLY A 77 -36.37 27.35 -1.37
N LEU A 78 -37.18 28.39 -1.21
CA LEU A 78 -38.14 28.86 -2.20
C LEU A 78 -37.52 29.81 -3.23
N LEU A 79 -36.34 30.39 -2.96
CA LEU A 79 -35.68 31.32 -3.86
C LEU A 79 -35.15 30.66 -5.15
N GLY A 80 -35.17 29.34 -5.23
CA GLY A 80 -34.62 28.65 -6.39
C GLY A 80 -33.09 28.85 -6.57
N SER A 81 -32.40 29.18 -5.48
CA SER A 81 -30.94 29.46 -5.46
C SER A 81 -30.08 28.33 -6.02
N ASP A 82 -30.67 27.18 -6.35
CA ASP A 82 -30.06 26.01 -6.91
C ASP A 82 -30.20 25.92 -8.44
N SER A 83 -30.99 26.81 -9.04
CA SER A 83 -31.21 26.79 -10.48
C SER A 83 -30.04 27.45 -11.22
N PRO A 84 -29.68 26.95 -12.40
CA PRO A 84 -28.65 27.56 -13.27
C PRO A 84 -29.01 29.02 -13.63
N LYS A 85 -30.30 29.33 -13.74
CA LYS A 85 -30.80 30.68 -14.03
C LYS A 85 -30.52 31.66 -12.89
N PHE A 86 -30.63 31.21 -11.65
CA PHE A 86 -30.29 32.03 -10.49
C PHE A 86 -28.78 32.33 -10.42
N GLU A 87 -27.96 31.35 -10.74
CA GLU A 87 -26.51 31.51 -10.82
C GLU A 87 -26.13 32.52 -11.91
N ASN A 88 -26.73 32.43 -13.10
CA ASN A 88 -26.53 33.39 -14.17
C ASN A 88 -26.96 34.81 -13.75
N LEU A 89 -28.08 34.94 -13.05
CA LEU A 89 -28.52 36.21 -12.51
C LEU A 89 -27.52 36.78 -11.49
N ARG A 90 -27.02 35.95 -10.62
CA ARG A 90 -26.00 36.34 -9.64
C ARG A 90 -24.71 36.81 -10.31
N CYS A 91 -24.26 36.12 -11.40
CA CYS A 91 -23.12 36.55 -12.18
C CYS A 91 -23.33 37.92 -12.86
N LEU A 92 -24.54 38.16 -13.38
CA LEU A 92 -24.90 39.43 -14.02
C LEU A 92 -24.95 40.58 -13.03
N VAL A 93 -25.56 40.38 -11.84
CA VAL A 93 -25.71 41.40 -10.81
C VAL A 93 -24.44 41.64 -10.02
N SER A 94 -23.57 40.63 -9.93
CA SER A 94 -22.31 40.63 -9.17
C SER A 94 -22.47 41.24 -7.75
N PRO A 95 -23.43 40.76 -6.94
CA PRO A 95 -23.76 41.39 -5.67
C PRO A 95 -22.58 41.28 -4.69
N PRO A 96 -22.35 42.28 -3.81
CA PRO A 96 -21.30 42.22 -2.79
C PRO A 96 -21.46 41.01 -1.88
N LYS A 97 -20.35 40.35 -1.48
CA LYS A 97 -20.38 39.15 -0.61
C LYS A 97 -21.10 39.35 0.72
N ARG A 98 -21.15 40.58 1.22
CA ARG A 98 -21.92 40.95 2.42
C ARG A 98 -23.43 40.81 2.28
N ASN A 99 -23.95 40.79 1.04
CA ASN A 99 -25.36 40.62 0.75
C ASN A 99 -25.72 39.11 0.84
N TRP A 100 -25.80 38.61 2.06
CA TRP A 100 -25.99 37.20 2.40
C TRP A 100 -27.19 36.54 1.71
N TRP A 101 -28.20 37.31 1.32
CA TRP A 101 -29.40 36.79 0.64
C TRP A 101 -29.12 36.28 -0.78
N TRP A 102 -28.07 36.75 -1.42
CA TRP A 102 -27.58 36.23 -2.71
C TRP A 102 -26.73 34.97 -2.59
N TYR A 103 -26.15 34.77 -1.43
CA TYR A 103 -25.19 33.68 -1.21
C TYR A 103 -25.79 32.64 -0.28
N ARG A 104 -25.45 31.41 -0.51
CA ARG A 104 -25.78 30.35 0.44
C ARG A 104 -25.01 30.53 1.74
N PRO A 105 -25.55 30.03 2.87
CA PRO A 105 -24.70 29.79 4.02
C PRO A 105 -23.52 28.95 3.57
N SER A 106 -22.32 29.33 3.96
CA SER A 106 -21.14 28.48 3.73
C SER A 106 -21.45 27.07 4.24
N PRO A 107 -21.14 26.03 3.47
CA PRO A 107 -21.30 24.68 3.99
C PRO A 107 -20.55 24.59 5.31
N ASN A 108 -21.08 23.77 6.24
CA ASN A 108 -20.47 23.56 7.55
C ASN A 108 -18.96 23.32 7.35
N PRO A 109 -18.08 24.16 7.92
CA PRO A 109 -16.64 24.06 7.70
C PRO A 109 -16.08 22.66 8.06
N ALA A 110 -16.78 21.93 8.94
CA ALA A 110 -16.41 20.56 9.31
C ALA A 110 -16.28 19.62 8.09
N TRP A 111 -17.14 19.74 7.08
CA TRP A 111 -17.06 18.91 5.87
C TRP A 111 -15.82 19.21 5.04
N THR A 112 -15.43 20.47 4.96
CA THR A 112 -14.21 20.89 4.26
C THR A 112 -12.96 20.42 5.00
N VAL A 113 -12.94 20.57 6.33
CA VAL A 113 -11.84 20.11 7.18
C VAL A 113 -11.67 18.58 7.07
N ALA A 114 -12.78 17.82 7.12
CA ALA A 114 -12.74 16.38 6.97
C ALA A 114 -12.20 15.94 5.59
N ALA A 115 -12.63 16.59 4.51
CA ALA A 115 -12.13 16.30 3.16
C ALA A 115 -10.63 16.61 3.04
N LEU A 116 -10.16 17.73 3.60
CA LEU A 116 -8.75 18.10 3.62
C LEU A 116 -7.92 17.09 4.40
N PHE A 117 -8.38 16.64 5.55
CA PHE A 117 -7.72 15.62 6.35
C PHE A 117 -7.56 14.32 5.56
N LEU A 118 -8.64 13.81 4.92
CA LEU A 118 -8.59 12.61 4.09
C LEU A 118 -7.61 12.75 2.93
N LEU A 119 -7.57 13.90 2.26
CA LEU A 119 -6.61 14.15 1.17
C LEU A 119 -5.17 14.15 1.67
N THR A 120 -4.89 14.80 2.81
CA THR A 120 -3.55 14.85 3.41
C THR A 120 -3.06 13.44 3.76
N VAL A 121 -3.92 12.62 4.39
CA VAL A 121 -3.60 11.23 4.72
C VAL A 121 -3.36 10.41 3.43
N SER A 122 -4.16 10.63 2.38
CA SER A 122 -3.97 9.95 1.10
C SER A 122 -2.63 10.29 0.45
N VAL A 123 -2.20 11.55 0.50
CA VAL A 123 -0.87 11.97 0.00
C VAL A 123 0.24 11.29 0.78
N ALA A 124 0.14 11.23 2.12
CA ALA A 124 1.13 10.56 2.96
C ALA A 124 1.25 9.06 2.64
N ILE A 125 0.11 8.38 2.44
CA ILE A 125 0.06 6.97 2.03
C ILE A 125 0.73 6.76 0.67
N LEU A 126 0.43 7.60 -0.32
CA LEU A 126 1.04 7.51 -1.65
C LEU A 126 2.55 7.78 -1.60
N THR A 127 2.98 8.72 -0.76
CA THR A 127 4.40 9.02 -0.57
C THR A 127 5.16 7.83 0.05
N ASP A 128 4.62 7.18 1.08
CA ASP A 128 5.20 5.97 1.66
C ASP A 128 5.28 4.84 0.62
N PHE A 129 4.23 4.63 -0.14
CA PHE A 129 4.19 3.61 -1.19
C PHE A 129 5.23 3.87 -2.29
N THR A 130 5.31 5.10 -2.80
CA THR A 130 6.30 5.50 -3.80
C THR A 130 7.72 5.34 -3.28
N ARG A 131 7.99 5.72 -2.03
CA ARG A 131 9.29 5.53 -1.39
C ARG A 131 9.71 4.06 -1.36
N ARG A 132 8.80 3.15 -1.02
CA ARG A 132 9.09 1.69 -1.01
C ARG A 132 9.40 1.17 -2.40
N LEU A 133 8.71 1.65 -3.43
CA LEU A 133 8.98 1.28 -4.83
C LEU A 133 10.34 1.78 -5.33
N LEU A 134 10.84 2.91 -4.84
CA LEU A 134 12.08 3.51 -5.29
C LEU A 134 13.31 3.07 -4.51
N ASN A 135 13.16 2.46 -3.33
CA ASN A 135 14.28 2.07 -2.46
C ASN A 135 15.34 1.17 -3.13
N SER A 136 14.93 0.39 -4.13
CA SER A 136 15.81 -0.55 -4.84
C SER A 136 16.14 -0.09 -6.27
N GLY A 137 16.01 1.21 -6.52
CA GLY A 137 16.24 1.82 -7.83
C GLY A 137 14.94 2.10 -8.61
N PRO A 138 15.00 3.06 -9.54
CA PRO A 138 13.87 3.42 -10.39
C PRO A 138 13.61 2.34 -11.43
N ASP A 139 12.36 1.96 -11.58
CA ASP A 139 11.85 1.13 -12.68
C ASP A 139 10.55 1.75 -13.23
N GLU A 140 9.98 1.12 -14.25
CA GLU A 140 8.75 1.64 -14.89
C GLU A 140 7.60 1.83 -13.90
N ILE A 141 7.40 0.90 -12.97
CA ILE A 141 6.34 0.96 -11.95
C ILE A 141 6.64 2.05 -10.92
N GLY A 142 7.90 2.20 -10.51
CA GLY A 142 8.34 3.26 -9.62
C GLY A 142 8.15 4.64 -10.24
N LEU A 143 8.53 4.82 -11.51
CA LEU A 143 8.32 6.06 -12.26
C LEU A 143 6.83 6.38 -12.44
N LEU A 144 6.01 5.37 -12.76
CA LEU A 144 4.55 5.53 -12.82
C LEU A 144 3.97 5.98 -11.47
N SER A 145 4.48 5.45 -10.36
CA SER A 145 4.00 5.84 -9.02
C SER A 145 4.31 7.30 -8.70
N ILE A 146 5.46 7.84 -9.15
CA ILE A 146 5.79 9.26 -9.03
C ILE A 146 4.80 10.11 -9.83
N ALA A 147 4.51 9.71 -11.08
CA ALA A 147 3.55 10.43 -11.92
C ALA A 147 2.15 10.46 -11.30
N VAL A 148 1.67 9.34 -10.78
CA VAL A 148 0.38 9.23 -10.07
C VAL A 148 0.38 10.11 -8.82
N GLN A 149 1.46 10.10 -8.02
CA GLN A 149 1.58 10.94 -6.83
C GLN A 149 1.58 12.43 -7.20
N ALA A 150 2.29 12.83 -8.25
CA ALA A 150 2.31 14.22 -8.72
C ALA A 150 0.91 14.68 -9.19
N LEU A 151 0.22 13.87 -9.98
CA LEU A 151 -1.15 14.15 -10.41
C LEU A 151 -2.11 14.26 -9.22
N PHE A 152 -1.97 13.37 -8.24
CA PHE A 152 -2.78 13.42 -7.03
C PHE A 152 -2.49 14.67 -6.20
N ALA A 153 -1.25 15.08 -6.06
CA ALA A 153 -0.85 16.29 -5.34
C ALA A 153 -1.41 17.56 -6.03
N VAL A 154 -1.35 17.63 -7.37
CA VAL A 154 -1.98 18.73 -8.14
C VAL A 154 -3.50 18.72 -7.95
N GLY A 155 -4.16 17.57 -8.02
CA GLY A 155 -5.59 17.45 -7.76
C GLY A 155 -5.96 17.85 -6.33
N ALA A 156 -5.17 17.45 -5.33
CA ALA A 156 -5.37 17.83 -3.95
C ALA A 156 -5.22 19.35 -3.74
N THR A 157 -4.15 19.96 -4.28
CA THR A 157 -3.93 21.43 -4.16
C THR A 157 -5.03 22.24 -4.83
N SER A 158 -5.66 21.73 -5.89
CA SER A 158 -6.80 22.39 -6.53
C SER A 158 -7.99 22.59 -5.56
N THR A 159 -8.16 21.72 -4.57
CA THR A 159 -9.21 21.85 -3.54
C THR A 159 -8.94 23.00 -2.56
N PHE A 160 -7.68 23.41 -2.40
CA PHE A 160 -7.29 24.52 -1.52
C PHE A 160 -7.39 25.88 -2.22
N THR A 161 -7.23 25.93 -3.53
CA THR A 161 -7.30 27.18 -4.30
C THR A 161 -8.75 27.58 -4.59
N SER A 162 -9.02 28.88 -4.71
CA SER A 162 -10.34 29.39 -5.12
C SER A 162 -10.72 28.89 -6.51
N ALA A 163 -9.77 28.92 -7.45
CA ALA A 163 -9.95 28.46 -8.83
C ALA A 163 -10.30 26.98 -8.90
N GLY A 164 -9.62 26.14 -8.14
CA GLY A 164 -9.89 24.69 -8.11
C GLY A 164 -11.26 24.37 -7.49
N ARG A 165 -11.64 25.07 -6.44
CA ARG A 165 -13.00 24.93 -5.86
C ARG A 165 -14.09 25.33 -6.85
N GLU A 166 -13.88 26.42 -7.60
CA GLU A 166 -14.82 26.86 -8.63
C GLU A 166 -14.88 25.88 -9.83
N ALA A 167 -13.75 25.33 -10.24
CA ALA A 167 -13.70 24.30 -11.29
C ALA A 167 -14.49 23.05 -10.88
N MET A 168 -14.30 22.58 -9.64
CA MET A 168 -15.04 21.45 -9.09
C MET A 168 -16.55 21.76 -9.01
N ASP A 169 -16.92 22.97 -8.60
CA ASP A 169 -18.34 23.37 -8.54
C ASP A 169 -18.93 23.43 -9.95
N ARG A 170 -18.21 23.94 -10.95
CA ARG A 170 -18.65 23.94 -12.37
C ARG A 170 -18.84 22.52 -12.89
N PHE A 171 -17.91 21.62 -12.59
CA PHE A 171 -18.01 20.21 -12.96
C PHE A 171 -19.27 19.56 -12.38
N LEU A 172 -19.53 19.76 -11.07
CA LEU A 172 -20.72 19.22 -10.41
C LEU A 172 -22.02 19.84 -10.94
N VAL A 173 -21.97 21.11 -11.40
CA VAL A 173 -23.09 21.75 -12.10
C VAL A 173 -23.34 21.05 -13.45
N GLY A 174 -22.29 20.78 -14.22
CA GLY A 174 -22.38 20.05 -15.48
C GLY A 174 -22.99 18.65 -15.34
N LEU A 175 -22.75 17.99 -14.21
CA LEU A 175 -23.37 16.71 -13.84
C LEU A 175 -24.81 16.84 -13.31
N GLY A 176 -25.40 18.06 -13.28
CA GLY A 176 -26.75 18.28 -12.78
C GLY A 176 -26.91 18.20 -11.26
N VAL A 177 -25.82 18.21 -10.49
CA VAL A 177 -25.86 18.10 -9.03
C VAL A 177 -26.43 19.37 -8.43
N ALA A 178 -27.60 19.25 -7.77
CA ALA A 178 -28.20 20.36 -7.05
C ALA A 178 -27.26 20.88 -5.96
N GLY A 179 -27.17 22.20 -5.86
CA GLY A 179 -26.16 22.86 -5.04
C GLY A 179 -26.16 22.47 -3.56
N ARG A 180 -27.32 22.05 -3.00
CA ARG A 180 -27.43 21.57 -1.60
C ARG A 180 -26.63 20.29 -1.35
N TYR A 181 -26.42 19.47 -2.39
CA TYR A 181 -25.70 18.20 -2.30
C TYR A 181 -24.20 18.31 -2.63
N ARG A 182 -23.75 19.41 -3.26
CA ARG A 182 -22.35 19.57 -3.69
C ARG A 182 -21.32 19.40 -2.56
N PRO A 183 -21.50 19.96 -1.34
CA PRO A 183 -20.56 19.75 -0.25
C PRO A 183 -20.47 18.28 0.19
N VAL A 184 -21.63 17.61 0.23
CA VAL A 184 -21.72 16.19 0.57
C VAL A 184 -21.09 15.34 -0.53
N MET A 185 -21.34 15.64 -1.80
CA MET A 185 -20.74 14.97 -2.94
C MET A 185 -19.22 15.11 -2.96
N LYS A 186 -18.67 16.30 -2.64
CA LYS A 186 -17.22 16.51 -2.51
C LYS A 186 -16.63 15.62 -1.42
N LEU A 187 -17.26 15.52 -0.26
CA LEU A 187 -16.80 14.64 0.81
C LEU A 187 -16.88 13.17 0.41
N TRP A 188 -17.98 12.74 -0.20
CA TRP A 188 -18.09 11.36 -0.70
C TRP A 188 -17.04 11.05 -1.74
N ALA A 189 -16.75 11.95 -2.68
CA ALA A 189 -15.70 11.77 -3.67
C ALA A 189 -14.32 11.63 -3.02
N THR A 190 -14.00 12.46 -2.02
CA THR A 190 -12.74 12.34 -1.27
C THR A 190 -12.66 11.07 -0.43
N LEU A 191 -13.78 10.64 0.16
CA LEU A 191 -13.86 9.39 0.91
C LEU A 191 -13.65 8.18 0.00
N VAL A 192 -14.31 8.14 -1.16
CA VAL A 192 -14.14 7.06 -2.14
C VAL A 192 -12.68 7.01 -2.62
N LEU A 193 -12.09 8.16 -2.94
CA LEU A 193 -10.69 8.25 -3.35
C LEU A 193 -9.76 7.77 -2.23
N PHE A 194 -9.99 8.17 -0.98
CA PHE A 194 -9.24 7.69 0.17
C PHE A 194 -9.33 6.16 0.32
N VAL A 195 -10.54 5.59 0.19
CA VAL A 195 -10.75 4.14 0.28
C VAL A 195 -9.98 3.41 -0.83
N ILE A 196 -10.00 3.94 -2.07
CA ILE A 196 -9.23 3.37 -3.19
C ILE A 196 -7.73 3.39 -2.88
N VAL A 197 -7.20 4.53 -2.44
CA VAL A 197 -5.78 4.69 -2.08
C VAL A 197 -5.41 3.76 -0.91
N PHE A 198 -6.26 3.69 0.10
CA PHE A 198 -6.06 2.82 1.26
C PHE A 198 -6.08 1.33 0.88
N CYS A 199 -7.03 0.91 0.06
CA CYS A 199 -7.08 -0.46 -0.46
C CYS A 199 -5.85 -0.78 -1.31
N ALA A 200 -5.44 0.12 -2.19
CA ALA A 200 -4.22 -0.03 -2.97
C ALA A 200 -2.99 -0.17 -2.06
N TRP A 201 -2.84 0.69 -1.07
CA TRP A 201 -1.73 0.62 -0.10
C TRP A 201 -1.73 -0.68 0.71
N LYS A 202 -2.90 -1.21 1.07
CA LYS A 202 -3.03 -2.44 1.87
C LYS A 202 -2.74 -3.70 1.06
N PHE A 203 -3.21 -3.78 -0.19
CA PHE A 203 -3.22 -5.02 -0.97
C PHE A 203 -2.17 -5.05 -2.09
N LEU A 204 -1.85 -3.90 -2.68
CA LEU A 204 -0.96 -3.83 -3.84
C LEU A 204 0.50 -4.20 -3.51
N PRO A 205 1.09 -3.83 -2.34
CA PRO A 205 2.46 -4.18 -2.02
C PRO A 205 2.71 -5.69 -2.05
N ASN A 206 1.81 -6.49 -1.49
CA ASN A 206 1.94 -7.95 -1.49
C ASN A 206 1.89 -8.54 -2.90
N ARG A 207 1.01 -8.02 -3.76
CA ARG A 207 0.91 -8.46 -5.16
C ARG A 207 2.17 -8.10 -5.95
N LEU A 208 2.64 -6.87 -5.79
CA LEU A 208 3.86 -6.40 -6.44
C LEU A 208 5.11 -7.12 -5.90
N ALA A 209 5.20 -7.38 -4.60
CA ALA A 209 6.29 -8.15 -4.01
C ALA A 209 6.39 -9.55 -4.64
N ASN A 210 5.27 -10.24 -4.78
CA ASN A 210 5.24 -11.53 -5.45
C ASN A 210 5.63 -11.42 -6.94
N TYR A 211 5.11 -10.41 -7.64
CA TYR A 211 5.48 -10.15 -9.04
C TYR A 211 6.99 -9.96 -9.21
N TYR A 212 7.61 -9.10 -8.36
CA TYR A 212 9.06 -8.87 -8.42
C TYR A 212 9.86 -10.12 -8.02
N ASN A 213 9.41 -10.88 -7.01
CA ASN A 213 10.01 -12.15 -6.68
C ASN A 213 10.02 -13.13 -7.87
N ASP A 214 8.88 -13.28 -8.55
CA ASP A 214 8.75 -14.19 -9.69
C ASP A 214 9.57 -13.70 -10.90
N PHE A 215 9.71 -12.39 -11.05
CA PHE A 215 10.56 -11.80 -12.08
C PHE A 215 12.05 -12.03 -11.78
N GLY A 216 12.46 -11.87 -10.52
CA GLY A 216 13.80 -12.21 -10.05
C GLY A 216 14.13 -13.69 -10.26
N PHE A 217 13.20 -14.59 -9.93
CA PHE A 217 13.36 -16.03 -10.12
C PHE A 217 13.60 -16.41 -11.60
N ARG A 218 12.87 -15.80 -12.52
CA ARG A 218 13.07 -16.03 -13.96
C ARG A 218 14.41 -15.50 -14.48
N ARG A 219 14.97 -14.47 -13.84
CA ARG A 219 16.22 -13.83 -14.25
C ARG A 219 17.46 -14.36 -13.55
N GLN A 220 17.33 -15.12 -12.46
CA GLN A 220 18.44 -15.49 -11.58
C GLN A 220 19.58 -16.26 -12.29
N SER A 221 19.27 -17.00 -13.34
CA SER A 221 20.28 -17.76 -14.10
C SER A 221 20.94 -16.96 -15.21
N SER A 222 20.24 -15.97 -15.80
CA SER A 222 20.73 -15.18 -16.92
C SER A 222 21.35 -13.85 -16.47
N ASP A 223 20.83 -13.24 -15.39
CA ASP A 223 21.26 -11.95 -14.86
C ASP A 223 21.09 -11.95 -13.33
N PRO A 224 22.07 -12.48 -12.58
CA PRO A 224 22.01 -12.57 -11.13
C PRO A 224 21.91 -11.19 -10.43
N ASP A 225 22.52 -10.13 -10.99
CA ASP A 225 22.48 -8.80 -10.39
C ASP A 225 21.10 -8.17 -10.53
N ALA A 226 20.47 -8.31 -11.69
CA ALA A 226 19.07 -7.90 -11.85
C ALA A 226 18.14 -8.72 -10.93
N ALA A 227 18.35 -10.02 -10.80
CA ALA A 227 17.58 -10.86 -9.89
C ALA A 227 17.71 -10.39 -8.43
N ARG A 228 18.92 -10.03 -7.99
CA ARG A 228 19.19 -9.44 -6.67
C ARG A 228 18.38 -8.17 -6.44
N ALA A 229 18.37 -7.27 -7.42
CA ALA A 229 17.62 -6.03 -7.36
C ALA A 229 16.10 -6.29 -7.25
N TYR A 230 15.56 -7.25 -8.01
CA TYR A 230 14.15 -7.62 -7.95
C TYR A 230 13.76 -8.26 -6.61
N TYR A 231 14.58 -9.15 -6.05
CA TYR A 231 14.33 -9.71 -4.72
C TYR A 231 14.38 -8.63 -3.62
N ALA A 232 15.37 -7.72 -3.67
CA ALA A 232 15.46 -6.60 -2.75
C ALA A 232 14.21 -5.70 -2.84
N LYS A 233 13.69 -5.48 -4.05
CA LYS A 233 12.47 -4.73 -4.28
C LYS A 233 11.23 -5.45 -3.73
N ALA A 234 11.14 -6.75 -3.91
CA ALA A 234 10.08 -7.58 -3.32
C ALA A 234 10.08 -7.46 -1.79
N ILE A 235 11.25 -7.52 -1.15
CA ILE A 235 11.43 -7.38 0.30
C ILE A 235 11.09 -5.96 0.77
N SER A 236 11.45 -4.90 0.02
CA SER A 236 11.11 -3.53 0.37
C SER A 236 9.59 -3.26 0.36
N LEU A 237 8.88 -3.90 -0.56
CA LEU A 237 7.41 -3.82 -0.66
C LEU A 237 6.71 -4.65 0.41
N ASN A 238 7.21 -5.85 0.67
CA ASN A 238 6.72 -6.75 1.71
C ASN A 238 7.89 -7.41 2.44
N PRO A 239 8.32 -6.86 3.60
CA PRO A 239 9.37 -7.45 4.42
C PRO A 239 9.08 -8.87 4.93
N GLY A 240 7.81 -9.29 4.88
CA GLY A 240 7.37 -10.65 5.20
C GLY A 240 7.32 -11.59 3.98
N ASN A 241 7.90 -11.22 2.83
CA ASN A 241 7.91 -12.10 1.66
C ASN A 241 8.98 -13.19 1.80
N ILE A 242 8.56 -14.33 2.31
CA ILE A 242 9.41 -15.51 2.56
C ILE A 242 10.13 -15.96 1.29
N ARG A 243 9.41 -16.03 0.17
CA ARG A 243 9.99 -16.46 -1.11
C ARG A 243 11.14 -15.56 -1.54
N ALA A 244 10.99 -14.24 -1.36
CA ALA A 244 12.03 -13.30 -1.74
C ALA A 244 13.28 -13.44 -0.86
N HIS A 245 13.12 -13.61 0.46
CA HIS A 245 14.23 -13.89 1.37
C HIS A 245 14.92 -15.21 1.03
N PHE A 246 14.14 -16.28 0.85
CA PHE A 246 14.69 -17.59 0.51
C PHE A 246 15.45 -17.56 -0.83
N ASN A 247 14.87 -16.98 -1.88
CA ASN A 247 15.48 -16.89 -3.20
C ASN A 247 16.71 -15.98 -3.21
N LEU A 248 16.68 -14.88 -2.46
CA LEU A 248 17.85 -14.01 -2.29
C LEU A 248 18.97 -14.72 -1.55
N GLY A 249 18.64 -15.51 -0.52
CA GLY A 249 19.58 -16.37 0.19
C GLY A 249 20.24 -17.37 -0.77
N ALA A 250 19.45 -18.05 -1.63
CA ALA A 250 19.98 -18.96 -2.62
C ALA A 250 20.86 -18.27 -3.68
N LEU A 251 20.50 -17.04 -4.06
CA LEU A 251 21.29 -16.22 -4.98
C LEU A 251 22.65 -15.83 -4.37
N TYR A 252 22.68 -15.40 -3.10
CA TYR A 252 23.93 -15.11 -2.38
C TYR A 252 24.79 -16.37 -2.22
N GLU A 253 24.16 -17.51 -1.94
CA GLU A 253 24.87 -18.79 -1.85
C GLU A 253 25.56 -19.16 -3.17
N ASN A 254 24.87 -19.01 -4.31
CA ASN A 254 25.43 -19.25 -5.63
C ASN A 254 26.57 -18.26 -6.00
N ALA A 255 26.57 -17.08 -5.38
CA ALA A 255 27.63 -16.08 -5.50
C ALA A 255 28.74 -16.28 -4.45
N TYR A 256 28.73 -17.38 -3.68
CA TYR A 256 29.67 -17.68 -2.58
C TYR A 256 29.66 -16.65 -1.44
N GLU A 257 28.60 -15.81 -1.32
CA GLU A 257 28.40 -14.82 -0.27
C GLU A 257 27.66 -15.47 0.92
N TYR A 258 28.27 -16.47 1.55
CA TYR A 258 27.63 -17.36 2.52
C TYR A 258 27.06 -16.66 3.74
N ASP A 259 27.73 -15.63 4.26
CA ASP A 259 27.23 -14.85 5.42
C ASP A 259 25.91 -14.14 5.10
N LYS A 260 25.82 -13.56 3.91
CA LYS A 260 24.59 -12.90 3.46
C LYS A 260 23.47 -13.93 3.21
N ALA A 261 23.81 -15.06 2.62
CA ALA A 261 22.86 -16.16 2.42
C ALA A 261 22.29 -16.65 3.76
N ALA A 262 23.14 -16.85 4.78
CA ALA A 262 22.70 -17.27 6.11
C ALA A 262 21.76 -16.26 6.78
N VAL A 263 22.01 -14.96 6.61
CA VAL A 263 21.11 -13.90 7.10
C VAL A 263 19.73 -14.00 6.47
N GLU A 264 19.68 -14.18 5.15
CA GLU A 264 18.40 -14.25 4.43
C GLU A 264 17.62 -15.54 4.75
N TYR A 265 18.30 -16.69 4.90
CA TYR A 265 17.65 -17.92 5.36
C TYR A 265 17.13 -17.82 6.80
N ARG A 266 17.88 -17.19 7.73
CA ARG A 266 17.37 -16.92 9.08
C ARG A 266 16.13 -16.03 9.07
N ARG A 267 16.09 -15.01 8.20
CA ARG A 267 14.90 -14.18 8.02
C ARG A 267 13.70 -14.98 7.53
N ALA A 268 13.89 -15.84 6.52
CA ALA A 268 12.85 -16.73 6.04
C ALA A 268 12.29 -17.63 7.16
N ILE A 269 13.16 -18.19 8.00
CA ILE A 269 12.80 -19.02 9.16
C ILE A 269 12.00 -18.22 10.21
N VAL A 270 12.40 -16.97 10.50
CA VAL A 270 11.68 -16.11 11.47
C VAL A 270 10.29 -15.78 10.96
N ILE A 271 10.14 -15.51 9.65
CA ILE A 271 8.85 -15.18 9.04
C ILE A 271 7.93 -16.41 9.00
N GLU A 272 8.45 -17.54 8.54
CA GLU A 272 7.72 -18.81 8.48
C GLU A 272 8.54 -19.94 9.16
N PRO A 273 8.27 -20.19 10.44
CA PRO A 273 9.00 -21.23 11.17
C PRO A 273 8.85 -22.65 10.59
N ASN A 274 7.88 -22.91 9.75
CA ASN A 274 7.68 -24.22 9.11
C ASN A 274 8.30 -24.33 7.71
N HIS A 275 9.07 -23.34 7.26
CA HIS A 275 9.78 -23.39 5.98
C HIS A 275 11.05 -24.25 6.08
N VAL A 276 10.87 -25.57 6.07
CA VAL A 276 11.90 -26.58 6.39
C VAL A 276 13.11 -26.49 5.43
N ARG A 277 12.88 -26.09 4.19
CA ARG A 277 13.94 -25.91 3.18
C ARG A 277 14.96 -24.84 3.57
N ALA A 278 14.51 -23.75 4.23
CA ALA A 278 15.42 -22.70 4.71
C ALA A 278 16.34 -23.22 5.83
N TYR A 279 15.81 -24.06 6.72
CA TYR A 279 16.65 -24.74 7.74
C TYR A 279 17.69 -25.66 7.11
N SER A 280 17.30 -26.46 6.10
CA SER A 280 18.22 -27.35 5.41
C SER A 280 19.38 -26.58 4.76
N ASN A 281 19.08 -25.47 4.08
CA ASN A 281 20.13 -24.64 3.48
C ASN A 281 21.00 -23.95 4.54
N LEU A 282 20.39 -23.41 5.60
CA LEU A 282 21.13 -22.77 6.70
C LEU A 282 22.04 -23.77 7.41
N SER A 283 21.56 -24.97 7.73
CA SER A 283 22.40 -25.98 8.40
C SER A 283 23.60 -26.38 7.54
N ARG A 284 23.41 -26.51 6.22
CA ARG A 284 24.50 -26.78 5.29
C ARG A 284 25.51 -25.61 5.23
N LEU A 285 25.07 -24.36 5.21
CA LEU A 285 25.99 -23.22 5.24
C LEU A 285 26.80 -23.16 6.53
N LEU A 286 26.20 -23.49 7.67
CA LEU A 286 26.89 -23.56 8.95
C LEU A 286 27.98 -24.66 8.97
N LEU A 287 27.70 -25.81 8.36
CA LEU A 287 28.71 -26.85 8.17
C LEU A 287 29.90 -26.39 7.32
N MET A 288 29.63 -25.68 6.22
CA MET A 288 30.65 -25.06 5.37
C MET A 288 31.46 -23.99 6.10
N GLY A 289 30.84 -23.27 7.02
CA GLY A 289 31.45 -22.29 7.91
C GLY A 289 32.16 -22.91 9.13
N ASN A 290 32.27 -24.23 9.20
CA ASN A 290 32.89 -24.99 10.32
C ASN A 290 32.19 -24.71 11.68
N ASP A 291 30.86 -24.55 11.67
CA ASP A 291 30.00 -24.45 12.86
C ASP A 291 29.08 -25.69 12.94
N PRO A 292 29.62 -26.84 13.34
CA PRO A 292 28.81 -28.07 13.42
C PRO A 292 27.76 -28.01 14.54
N MET A 293 28.03 -27.26 15.63
CA MET A 293 27.06 -27.12 16.72
C MET A 293 25.83 -26.32 16.28
N GLY A 294 26.04 -25.20 15.58
CA GLY A 294 24.94 -24.42 15.00
C GLY A 294 24.18 -25.21 13.95
N ALA A 295 24.87 -25.97 13.10
CA ALA A 295 24.24 -26.82 12.09
C ALA A 295 23.36 -27.92 12.72
N LEU A 296 23.87 -28.59 13.77
CA LEU A 296 23.15 -29.60 14.54
C LEU A 296 21.84 -29.01 15.11
N GLN A 297 21.93 -27.87 15.79
CA GLN A 297 20.77 -27.21 16.39
C GLN A 297 19.72 -26.84 15.33
N VAL A 298 20.14 -26.26 14.21
CA VAL A 298 19.24 -25.84 13.13
C VAL A 298 18.56 -27.06 12.50
N ALA A 299 19.27 -28.16 12.27
CA ALA A 299 18.72 -29.39 11.72
C ALA A 299 17.74 -30.07 12.71
N ASP A 300 18.07 -30.10 13.98
CA ASP A 300 17.19 -30.60 15.05
C ASP A 300 15.88 -29.82 15.14
N ASP A 301 15.96 -28.50 15.10
CA ASP A 301 14.79 -27.64 15.15
C ASP A 301 13.89 -27.83 13.91
N ALA A 302 14.48 -28.11 12.75
CA ALA A 302 13.73 -28.42 11.54
C ALA A 302 13.04 -29.79 11.62
N LEU A 303 13.72 -30.82 12.12
CA LEU A 303 13.19 -32.19 12.19
C LEU A 303 12.06 -32.35 13.22
N LYS A 304 11.91 -31.42 14.18
CA LYS A 304 10.76 -31.36 15.10
C LYS A 304 9.49 -30.81 14.44
N ARG A 305 9.59 -30.27 13.24
CA ARG A 305 8.49 -29.63 12.52
C ARG A 305 7.76 -30.64 11.62
N PRO A 306 6.49 -30.34 11.23
CA PRO A 306 5.79 -31.21 10.28
C PRO A 306 6.55 -31.33 8.96
N ALA A 307 6.68 -32.53 8.45
CA ALA A 307 7.34 -32.81 7.15
C ALA A 307 6.39 -32.40 5.99
N THR A 308 6.23 -31.11 5.76
CA THR A 308 5.32 -30.57 4.73
C THR A 308 5.98 -30.44 3.35
N GLU A 309 7.31 -30.49 3.27
CA GLU A 309 8.07 -30.16 2.05
C GLU A 309 8.70 -31.38 1.32
N GLY A 310 8.26 -32.59 1.66
CA GLY A 310 8.69 -33.83 0.98
C GLY A 310 9.88 -34.54 1.60
N HIS A 311 10.06 -35.82 1.21
CA HIS A 311 11.10 -36.71 1.75
C HIS A 311 12.52 -36.24 1.45
N GLU A 312 12.75 -35.57 0.33
CA GLU A 312 14.06 -35.07 -0.07
C GLU A 312 14.65 -34.07 0.92
N ILE A 313 13.81 -33.15 1.43
CA ILE A 313 14.25 -32.13 2.39
C ILE A 313 14.55 -32.80 3.74
N THR A 314 13.70 -33.76 4.13
CA THR A 314 13.94 -34.55 5.33
C THR A 314 15.23 -35.33 5.26
N ALA A 315 15.51 -35.94 4.10
CA ALA A 315 16.78 -36.64 3.85
C ALA A 315 17.99 -35.70 3.94
N ALA A 316 17.88 -34.49 3.34
CA ALA A 316 18.93 -33.48 3.41
C ALA A 316 19.18 -33.01 4.85
N LEU A 317 18.15 -32.87 5.69
CA LEU A 317 18.30 -32.51 7.09
C LEU A 317 19.00 -33.61 7.91
N TYR A 318 18.61 -34.86 7.74
CA TYR A 318 19.31 -35.98 8.38
C TYR A 318 20.77 -36.06 7.92
N ARG A 319 21.05 -35.86 6.63
CA ARG A 319 22.43 -35.81 6.11
C ARG A 319 23.23 -34.67 6.75
N ASN A 320 22.67 -33.46 6.81
CA ASN A 320 23.35 -32.31 7.41
C ASN A 320 23.61 -32.54 8.90
N ARG A 321 22.63 -33.13 9.62
CA ARG A 321 22.82 -33.50 11.03
C ARG A 321 23.90 -34.56 11.20
N ALA A 322 23.91 -35.60 10.37
CA ALA A 322 24.95 -36.60 10.37
C ALA A 322 26.35 -36.01 10.10
N LEU A 323 26.47 -35.05 9.19
CA LEU A 323 27.74 -34.36 8.95
C LEU A 323 28.18 -33.51 10.14
N ALA A 324 27.23 -32.82 10.81
CA ALA A 324 27.51 -32.07 12.04
C ALA A 324 28.04 -33.01 13.15
N GLU A 325 27.36 -34.12 13.40
CA GLU A 325 27.73 -35.13 14.37
C GLU A 325 29.09 -35.78 14.03
N TYR A 326 29.33 -36.05 12.74
CA TYR A 326 30.63 -36.54 12.27
C TYR A 326 31.76 -35.55 12.58
N GLN A 327 31.59 -34.27 12.29
CA GLN A 327 32.58 -33.23 12.60
C GLN A 327 32.84 -33.07 14.11
N MET A 328 31.85 -33.39 14.92
CA MET A 328 31.94 -33.38 16.38
C MET A 328 32.49 -34.69 16.98
N GLY A 329 32.76 -35.70 16.16
CA GLY A 329 33.25 -37.03 16.59
C GLY A 329 32.17 -37.96 17.14
N LEU A 330 30.88 -37.59 17.00
CA LEU A 330 29.73 -38.37 17.46
C LEU A 330 29.33 -39.45 16.44
N TYR A 331 30.24 -40.34 16.11
CA TYR A 331 30.14 -41.27 14.98
C TYR A 331 28.91 -42.19 15.02
N GLN A 332 28.48 -42.67 16.19
CA GLN A 332 27.32 -43.57 16.31
C GLN A 332 26.00 -42.85 15.96
N GLN A 333 25.82 -41.61 16.39
CA GLN A 333 24.69 -40.78 16.05
C GLN A 333 24.71 -40.43 14.56
N ALA A 334 25.88 -40.01 14.05
CA ALA A 334 26.10 -39.71 12.66
C ALA A 334 25.73 -40.89 11.74
N GLU A 335 26.11 -42.11 12.12
CA GLU A 335 25.77 -43.34 11.36
C GLU A 335 24.25 -43.54 11.32
N THR A 336 23.58 -43.36 12.45
CA THR A 336 22.12 -43.52 12.55
C THR A 336 21.43 -42.52 11.61
N ASP A 337 21.82 -41.26 11.65
CA ASP A 337 21.24 -40.23 10.83
C ASP A 337 21.56 -40.36 9.35
N ALA A 338 22.75 -40.76 9.00
CA ALA A 338 23.12 -41.05 7.59
C ALA A 338 22.28 -42.21 7.02
N LYS A 339 21.98 -43.22 7.84
CA LYS A 339 21.06 -44.31 7.45
C LYS A 339 19.61 -43.84 7.34
N LEU A 340 19.14 -42.93 8.21
CA LEU A 340 17.81 -42.31 8.09
C LEU A 340 17.71 -41.47 6.82
N SER A 341 18.77 -40.74 6.48
CA SER A 341 18.85 -39.96 5.23
C SER A 341 18.74 -40.87 4.00
N SER A 342 19.52 -41.98 3.95
CA SER A 342 19.45 -42.94 2.85
C SER A 342 18.11 -43.67 2.72
N LYS A 343 17.42 -43.88 3.85
CA LYS A 343 16.07 -44.46 3.87
C LYS A 343 15.02 -43.48 3.39
N ALA A 344 15.15 -42.17 3.75
CA ALA A 344 14.22 -41.16 3.31
C ALA A 344 14.33 -40.85 1.80
N GLN A 345 15.56 -40.98 1.23
CA GLN A 345 15.80 -40.80 -0.19
C GLN A 345 16.77 -41.89 -0.68
N SER A 346 16.23 -43.04 -1.08
CA SER A 346 17.01 -44.26 -1.41
C SER A 346 17.89 -44.15 -2.66
N ASN A 347 17.59 -43.19 -3.55
CA ASN A 347 18.35 -42.94 -4.77
C ASN A 347 19.46 -41.87 -4.60
N ALA A 348 19.57 -41.24 -3.44
CA ALA A 348 20.59 -40.23 -3.18
C ALA A 348 21.95 -40.88 -2.91
N ALA A 349 22.99 -40.34 -3.52
CA ALA A 349 24.38 -40.79 -3.30
C ALA A 349 24.99 -40.23 -2.00
N ASP A 350 24.70 -38.94 -1.69
CA ASP A 350 25.33 -38.21 -0.58
C ASP A 350 25.32 -38.92 0.79
N PRO A 351 24.22 -39.57 1.25
CA PRO A 351 24.23 -40.28 2.53
C PRO A 351 25.30 -41.39 2.62
N TYR A 352 25.62 -42.04 1.51
CA TYR A 352 26.61 -43.11 1.47
C TYR A 352 28.04 -42.57 1.52
N CYS A 353 28.30 -41.37 1.00
CA CYS A 353 29.56 -40.68 1.23
C CYS A 353 29.77 -40.40 2.72
N VAL A 354 28.72 -39.87 3.40
CA VAL A 354 28.78 -39.62 4.86
C VAL A 354 29.04 -40.92 5.61
N LEU A 355 28.35 -42.02 5.29
CA LEU A 355 28.56 -43.33 5.89
C LEU A 355 29.99 -43.83 5.68
N ALA A 356 30.55 -43.70 4.47
CA ALA A 356 31.91 -44.13 4.18
C ALA A 356 32.94 -43.34 5.00
N LYS A 357 32.75 -41.99 5.13
CA LYS A 357 33.59 -41.16 5.99
C LYS A 357 33.52 -41.58 7.46
N ILE A 358 32.33 -41.90 7.96
CA ILE A 358 32.10 -42.37 9.34
C ILE A 358 32.78 -43.72 9.57
N TYR A 359 32.56 -44.70 8.70
CA TYR A 359 33.16 -46.06 8.81
C TYR A 359 34.68 -46.02 8.72
N SER A 360 35.23 -45.12 7.90
CA SER A 360 36.68 -44.89 7.82
C SER A 360 37.27 -44.41 9.16
N LYS A 361 36.56 -43.55 9.90
CA LYS A 361 36.99 -43.09 11.22
C LYS A 361 36.85 -44.15 12.32
N GLN A 362 36.11 -45.20 12.07
CA GLN A 362 35.87 -46.32 12.98
C GLN A 362 36.70 -47.58 12.59
N ASP A 363 37.61 -47.49 11.59
CA ASP A 363 38.41 -48.56 11.06
C ASP A 363 37.61 -49.80 10.55
N ARG A 364 36.41 -49.55 10.01
CA ARG A 364 35.44 -50.54 9.52
C ARG A 364 35.60 -50.74 8.00
N ALA A 365 36.71 -51.35 7.57
CA ALA A 365 37.09 -51.42 6.16
C ALA A 365 36.05 -52.07 5.21
N ALA A 366 35.34 -53.09 5.69
CA ALA A 366 34.34 -53.78 4.87
C ALA A 366 33.13 -52.87 4.58
N GLU A 367 32.67 -52.13 5.60
CA GLU A 367 31.57 -51.19 5.46
C GLU A 367 31.97 -49.94 4.67
N VAL A 368 33.22 -49.48 4.78
CA VAL A 368 33.75 -48.38 3.94
C VAL A 368 33.61 -48.76 2.47
N ARG A 369 34.06 -49.97 2.10
CA ARG A 369 33.97 -50.46 0.72
C ARG A 369 32.52 -50.54 0.23
N SER A 370 31.65 -51.14 1.02
CA SER A 370 30.22 -51.23 0.70
C SER A 370 29.59 -49.86 0.50
N ALA A 371 29.87 -48.89 1.41
CA ALA A 371 29.30 -47.55 1.31
C ALA A 371 29.80 -46.82 0.03
N TRP A 372 31.05 -46.97 -0.35
CA TRP A 372 31.56 -46.39 -1.61
C TRP A 372 30.97 -47.04 -2.86
N GLN A 373 30.74 -48.37 -2.84
CA GLN A 373 30.03 -49.05 -3.93
C GLN A 373 28.60 -48.55 -4.06
N ASP A 374 27.90 -48.42 -2.93
CA ASP A 374 26.55 -47.84 -2.88
C ASP A 374 26.49 -46.40 -3.36
N PHE A 375 27.48 -45.60 -2.99
CA PHE A 375 27.62 -44.21 -3.46
C PHE A 375 27.77 -44.19 -4.99
N ARG A 376 28.72 -44.98 -5.53
CA ARG A 376 29.00 -45.02 -6.96
C ARG A 376 27.78 -45.50 -7.78
N ALA A 377 27.09 -46.54 -7.30
CA ALA A 377 25.92 -47.09 -7.98
C ALA A 377 24.78 -46.05 -8.13
N ARG A 378 24.68 -45.09 -7.17
CA ARG A 378 23.66 -44.04 -7.20
C ARG A 378 24.11 -42.77 -7.91
N LEU A 379 25.43 -42.56 -8.01
CA LEU A 379 26.00 -41.43 -8.77
C LEU A 379 25.70 -41.57 -10.27
N ASP A 380 25.78 -42.81 -10.80
CA ASP A 380 25.58 -43.12 -12.23
C ASP A 380 24.10 -43.05 -12.65
N THR A 381 23.17 -43.12 -11.71
CA THR A 381 21.71 -43.08 -11.97
C THR A 381 21.11 -41.67 -11.94
N THR A 382 21.83 -40.69 -11.45
CA THR A 382 21.34 -39.30 -11.27
C THR A 382 22.05 -38.33 -12.18
N VAL A 383 21.58 -38.23 -13.40
CA VAL A 383 21.92 -37.10 -14.29
C VAL A 383 21.44 -35.83 -13.59
N LEU A 384 22.36 -35.07 -13.03
CA LEU A 384 22.14 -33.81 -12.31
C LEU A 384 21.82 -33.91 -10.79
N GLN A 385 22.78 -34.39 -10.00
CA GLN A 385 22.87 -33.90 -8.61
C GLN A 385 23.93 -32.78 -8.53
N PRO A 386 23.54 -31.48 -8.58
CA PRO A 386 24.49 -30.38 -8.59
C PRO A 386 25.17 -30.12 -7.23
N ARG A 387 25.07 -31.05 -6.27
CA ARG A 387 25.49 -30.85 -4.88
C ARG A 387 26.22 -32.02 -4.24
N VAL A 388 26.67 -32.99 -5.01
CA VAL A 388 27.59 -34.01 -4.50
C VAL A 388 28.88 -33.29 -4.12
N GLU A 389 29.34 -33.46 -2.86
CA GLU A 389 30.63 -32.89 -2.44
C GLU A 389 31.73 -33.40 -3.37
N PRO A 390 32.51 -32.51 -4.02
CA PRO A 390 33.57 -32.93 -4.96
C PRO A 390 34.56 -33.94 -4.34
N ASP A 391 34.81 -33.78 -3.04
CA ASP A 391 35.69 -34.68 -2.28
C ASP A 391 35.17 -36.12 -2.23
N CYS A 392 33.85 -36.32 -2.20
CA CYS A 392 33.25 -37.64 -2.17
C CYS A 392 33.51 -38.44 -3.45
N VAL A 393 33.50 -37.78 -4.60
CA VAL A 393 33.76 -38.40 -5.89
C VAL A 393 35.23 -38.84 -5.94
N HIS A 394 36.15 -37.98 -5.50
CA HIS A 394 37.57 -38.28 -5.47
C HIS A 394 37.89 -39.42 -4.48
N LEU A 395 37.39 -39.35 -3.25
CA LEU A 395 37.58 -40.37 -2.22
C LEU A 395 37.01 -41.74 -2.63
N ALA A 396 35.84 -41.74 -3.30
CA ALA A 396 35.29 -42.99 -3.82
C ALA A 396 36.15 -43.62 -4.92
N ALA A 397 36.73 -42.81 -5.81
CA ALA A 397 37.64 -43.27 -6.83
C ALA A 397 38.91 -43.87 -6.22
N GLU A 398 39.55 -43.18 -5.26
CA GLU A 398 40.74 -43.65 -4.55
C GLU A 398 40.45 -44.97 -3.81
N ALA A 399 39.40 -45.04 -3.03
CA ALA A 399 39.04 -46.19 -2.21
C ALA A 399 38.70 -47.44 -3.03
N LEU A 400 38.16 -47.27 -4.23
CA LEU A 400 37.77 -48.36 -5.11
C LEU A 400 38.88 -48.75 -6.12
N HIS A 401 39.90 -47.89 -6.33
CA HIS A 401 41.09 -48.21 -7.14
C HIS A 401 42.26 -48.78 -6.33
N ALA A 402 42.30 -48.63 -5.02
CA ALA A 402 43.35 -49.18 -4.16
C ALA A 402 43.34 -50.72 -4.07
N ASP A 403 42.40 -51.40 -4.70
CA ASP A 403 42.24 -52.86 -4.71
C ASP A 403 42.67 -53.51 -6.03
N HIS A 404 43.32 -52.79 -6.95
CA HIS A 404 43.90 -53.26 -8.17
C HIS A 404 45.43 -53.04 -8.19
#